data_cb79a5e4fe32b8691e36730d62a998fa
#
_entry.id   cb79a5e4fe32b8691e36730d62a998fa
#
_cell.length_a   1.000
_cell.length_b   1.000
_cell.length_c   1.000
_cell.angle_alpha   90.00
_cell.angle_beta   90.00
_cell.angle_gamma   90.00
#
_symmetry.space_group_name_H-M   'P 1'
#
loop_
_entity.id
_entity.type
_entity.pdbx_description
1 polymer ?
#
loop_
_entity_poly.entity_id
_entity_poly.type
_entity_poly.pdbx_seq_one_letter_code
_entity_poly.pdbx_strand_id
1 'polypeptide(L)'
;TTLEVGIIATLCAFWLGVFLTLVRFFENKVMTGFVKVYVDVFRALPTIVLVSLIHYGAPFIGIYLPLMVSGILTLSLNHSAFFSEILRSGVSAVGHGQLEAARSLGLGTFKTFRLIVFPQAFKTAMPPLTGQFVALLKETVICSVVGIPELLREALVVQSWTANPTPLIIATIGYLLLLVPLTRLSRYLEVRMSTVRQAC
;
A
#
# COMPACT_ATOMS: atom_id res chain seq x y z
N THR A 1 -8.56 15.28 -6.27
CA THR A 1 -7.16 14.79 -6.47
C THR A 1 -6.67 13.91 -5.32
N THR A 2 -6.84 14.28 -4.02
CA THR A 2 -6.41 13.44 -2.87
C THR A 2 -6.93 12.00 -2.96
N LEU A 3 -8.23 11.83 -3.20
CA LEU A 3 -8.85 10.49 -3.36
C LEU A 3 -8.40 9.79 -4.64
N GLU A 4 -8.28 10.50 -5.73
CA GLU A 4 -7.81 9.93 -7.01
C GLU A 4 -6.40 9.35 -6.88
N VAL A 5 -5.46 10.15 -6.36
CA VAL A 5 -4.08 9.69 -6.09
C VAL A 5 -4.09 8.49 -5.14
N GLY A 6 -4.84 8.60 -4.04
CA GLY A 6 -4.91 7.53 -3.04
C GLY A 6 -5.49 6.23 -3.56
N ILE A 7 -6.58 6.28 -4.33
CA ILE A 7 -7.22 5.07 -4.88
C ILE A 7 -6.33 4.42 -5.94
N ILE A 8 -5.82 5.21 -6.91
CA ILE A 8 -4.98 4.68 -7.99
C ILE A 8 -3.69 4.10 -7.40
N ALA A 9 -3.01 4.83 -6.50
CA ALA A 9 -1.80 4.35 -5.84
C ALA A 9 -2.06 3.07 -5.04
N THR A 10 -3.21 2.96 -4.35
CA THR A 10 -3.58 1.74 -3.61
C THR A 10 -3.75 0.54 -4.53
N LEU A 11 -4.46 0.71 -5.65
CA LEU A 11 -4.66 -0.37 -6.61
C LEU A 11 -3.31 -0.84 -7.19
N CYS A 12 -2.46 0.10 -7.61
CA CYS A 12 -1.12 -0.21 -8.12
C CYS A 12 -0.25 -0.89 -7.05
N ALA A 13 -0.23 -0.35 -5.83
CA ALA A 13 0.53 -0.91 -4.71
C ALA A 13 0.06 -2.31 -4.33
N PHE A 14 -1.26 -2.53 -4.30
CA PHE A 14 -1.84 -3.83 -3.98
C PHE A 14 -1.44 -4.90 -5.00
N TRP A 15 -1.62 -4.64 -6.29
CA TRP A 15 -1.27 -5.61 -7.33
C TRP A 15 0.23 -5.88 -7.41
N LEU A 16 1.05 -4.83 -7.24
CA LEU A 16 2.50 -5.00 -7.13
C LEU A 16 2.87 -5.82 -5.88
N GLY A 17 2.23 -5.59 -4.74
CA GLY A 17 2.40 -6.38 -3.52
C GLY A 17 2.02 -7.84 -3.69
N VAL A 18 0.91 -8.12 -4.39
CA VAL A 18 0.50 -9.50 -4.76
C VAL A 18 1.56 -10.16 -5.64
N PHE A 19 2.05 -9.44 -6.66
CA PHE A 19 3.12 -9.94 -7.53
C PHE A 19 4.41 -10.27 -6.76
N LEU A 20 4.86 -9.38 -5.89
CA LEU A 20 6.03 -9.59 -5.05
C LEU A 20 5.85 -10.80 -4.12
N THR A 21 4.65 -10.99 -3.57
CA THR A 21 4.33 -12.15 -2.73
C THR A 21 4.34 -13.45 -3.54
N LEU A 22 3.79 -13.43 -4.75
CA LEU A 22 3.83 -14.57 -5.67
C LEU A 22 5.26 -14.97 -6.03
N VAL A 23 6.12 -13.99 -6.35
CA VAL A 23 7.55 -14.24 -6.65
C VAL A 23 8.23 -14.96 -5.48
N ARG A 24 7.97 -14.53 -4.24
CA ARG A 24 8.51 -15.22 -3.05
C ARG A 24 7.94 -16.64 -2.87
N PHE A 25 6.70 -16.87 -3.29
CA PHE A 25 6.07 -18.18 -3.20
C PHE A 25 6.69 -19.23 -4.13
N PHE A 26 7.33 -18.81 -5.23
CA PHE A 26 8.06 -19.72 -6.12
C PHE A 26 9.37 -20.29 -5.52
N GLU A 27 9.78 -19.83 -4.33
CA GLU A 27 10.96 -20.32 -3.58
C GLU A 27 12.29 -20.22 -4.36
N ASN A 28 12.35 -19.44 -5.44
CA ASN A 28 13.61 -19.16 -6.13
C ASN A 28 14.48 -18.23 -5.28
N LYS A 29 15.61 -18.73 -4.79
CA LYS A 29 16.47 -18.00 -3.83
C LYS A 29 16.94 -16.64 -4.36
N VAL A 30 17.28 -16.55 -5.65
CA VAL A 30 17.75 -15.30 -6.27
C VAL A 30 16.62 -14.27 -6.33
N MET A 31 15.48 -14.65 -6.90
CA MET A 31 14.32 -13.75 -7.01
C MET A 31 13.79 -13.33 -5.64
N THR A 32 13.73 -14.28 -4.71
CA THR A 32 13.33 -13.97 -3.31
C THR A 32 14.30 -13.00 -2.65
N GLY A 33 15.62 -13.12 -2.94
CA GLY A 33 16.64 -12.19 -2.48
C GLY A 33 16.39 -10.77 -2.98
N PHE A 34 16.14 -10.59 -4.28
CA PHE A 34 15.80 -9.28 -4.87
C PHE A 34 14.54 -8.68 -4.26
N VAL A 35 13.48 -9.48 -4.09
CA VAL A 35 12.23 -8.99 -3.46
C VAL A 35 12.46 -8.59 -2.01
N LYS A 36 13.29 -9.32 -1.25
CA LYS A 36 13.64 -8.92 0.13
C LYS A 36 14.34 -7.57 0.14
N VAL A 37 15.36 -7.39 -0.68
CA VAL A 37 16.08 -6.10 -0.78
C VAL A 37 15.12 -4.97 -1.16
N TYR A 38 14.26 -5.19 -2.16
CA TYR A 38 13.23 -4.22 -2.54
C TYR A 38 12.36 -3.84 -1.34
N VAL A 39 11.81 -4.82 -0.65
CA VAL A 39 10.91 -4.59 0.49
C VAL A 39 11.63 -3.87 1.63
N ASP A 40 12.85 -4.27 1.95
CA ASP A 40 13.63 -3.65 3.02
C ASP A 40 13.97 -2.19 2.70
N VAL A 41 14.39 -1.91 1.45
CA VAL A 41 14.71 -0.54 0.99
C VAL A 41 13.47 0.35 1.01
N PHE A 42 12.37 -0.08 0.37
CA PHE A 42 11.18 0.78 0.28
C PHE A 42 10.46 0.98 1.61
N ARG A 43 10.57 0.06 2.54
CA ARG A 43 10.03 0.23 3.91
C ARG A 43 10.93 1.08 4.81
N ALA A 44 12.23 1.11 4.56
CA ALA A 44 13.17 1.92 5.33
C ALA A 44 13.22 3.39 4.86
N LEU A 45 12.93 3.65 3.58
CA LEU A 45 12.97 5.00 3.04
C LEU A 45 11.77 5.83 3.49
N PRO A 46 12.01 7.05 4.04
CA PRO A 46 10.91 7.98 4.27
C PRO A 46 10.21 8.34 2.96
N THR A 47 8.89 8.24 2.92
CA THR A 47 8.10 8.48 1.69
C THR A 47 8.31 9.89 1.12
N ILE A 48 8.53 10.89 1.99
CA ILE A 48 8.83 12.26 1.57
C ILE A 48 10.15 12.37 0.80
N VAL A 49 11.17 11.61 1.20
CA VAL A 49 12.46 11.56 0.48
C VAL A 49 12.26 10.87 -0.86
N LEU A 50 11.49 9.79 -0.88
CA LEU A 50 11.23 9.01 -2.08
C LEU A 50 10.46 9.84 -3.14
N VAL A 51 9.42 10.59 -2.74
CA VAL A 51 8.66 11.43 -3.69
C VAL A 51 9.53 12.54 -4.27
N SER A 52 10.38 13.15 -3.42
CA SER A 52 11.31 14.19 -3.87
C SER A 52 12.36 13.62 -4.82
N LEU A 53 12.91 12.46 -4.52
CA LEU A 53 13.89 11.78 -5.37
C LEU A 53 13.29 11.41 -6.74
N ILE A 54 12.09 10.84 -6.77
CA ILE A 54 11.42 10.44 -8.01
C ILE A 54 11.05 11.69 -8.84
N HIS A 55 10.49 12.72 -8.21
CA HIS A 55 10.01 13.88 -8.94
C HIS A 55 11.16 14.78 -9.44
N TYR A 56 12.10 15.13 -8.56
CA TYR A 56 13.20 16.03 -8.89
C TYR A 56 14.45 15.31 -9.41
N GLY A 57 14.66 14.02 -9.05
CA GLY A 57 15.80 13.23 -9.48
C GLY A 57 15.64 12.60 -10.87
N ALA A 58 14.44 12.15 -11.24
CA ALA A 58 14.20 11.51 -12.53
C ALA A 58 14.60 12.38 -13.76
N PRO A 59 14.39 13.71 -13.79
CA PRO A 59 14.84 14.55 -14.89
C PRO A 59 16.34 14.50 -15.16
N PHE A 60 17.19 14.28 -14.14
CA PHE A 60 18.65 14.17 -14.31
C PHE A 60 19.08 12.95 -15.15
N ILE A 61 18.22 11.93 -15.22
CA ILE A 61 18.41 10.75 -16.08
C ILE A 61 17.52 10.78 -17.32
N GLY A 62 16.96 11.94 -17.67
CA GLY A 62 16.14 12.17 -18.87
C GLY A 62 14.69 11.70 -18.76
N ILE A 63 14.19 11.38 -17.56
CA ILE A 63 12.80 10.91 -17.34
C ILE A 63 11.98 12.06 -16.75
N TYR A 64 11.06 12.61 -17.54
CA TYR A 64 10.17 13.69 -17.12
C TYR A 64 8.80 13.12 -16.77
N LEU A 65 8.49 13.07 -15.48
CA LEU A 65 7.22 12.54 -14.97
C LEU A 65 6.25 13.69 -14.67
N PRO A 66 4.99 13.61 -15.15
CA PRO A 66 3.93 14.50 -14.67
C PRO A 66 3.78 14.39 -13.14
N LEU A 67 3.43 15.50 -12.50
CA LEU A 67 3.27 15.59 -11.03
C LEU A 67 2.46 14.42 -10.44
N MET A 68 1.27 14.20 -10.98
CA MET A 68 0.37 13.12 -10.53
C MET A 68 1.01 11.74 -10.65
N VAL A 69 1.73 11.49 -11.75
CA VAL A 69 2.40 10.20 -12.00
C VAL A 69 3.53 9.97 -11.00
N SER A 70 4.33 10.99 -10.69
CA SER A 70 5.42 10.87 -9.71
C SER A 70 4.88 10.57 -8.31
N GLY A 71 3.77 11.20 -7.89
CA GLY A 71 3.12 10.92 -6.61
C GLY A 71 2.54 9.50 -6.54
N ILE A 72 1.77 9.11 -7.57
CA ILE A 72 1.17 7.76 -7.66
C ILE A 72 2.28 6.70 -7.68
N LEU A 73 3.33 6.89 -8.47
CA LEU A 73 4.46 5.95 -8.55
C LEU A 73 5.16 5.80 -7.20
N THR A 74 5.44 6.92 -6.52
CA THR A 74 6.07 6.91 -5.20
C THR A 74 5.26 6.12 -4.19
N LEU A 75 3.98 6.45 -4.04
CA LEU A 75 3.09 5.78 -3.09
C LEU A 75 2.91 4.30 -3.47
N SER A 76 2.83 4.00 -4.75
CA SER A 76 2.69 2.62 -5.23
C SER A 76 3.92 1.77 -4.90
N LEU A 77 5.12 2.27 -5.16
CA LEU A 77 6.37 1.56 -4.85
C LEU A 77 6.54 1.37 -3.35
N ASN A 78 6.38 2.42 -2.56
CA ASN A 78 6.53 2.35 -1.11
C ASN A 78 5.50 1.39 -0.48
N HIS A 79 4.22 1.61 -0.74
CA HIS A 79 3.16 0.81 -0.12
C HIS A 79 3.07 -0.64 -0.64
N SER A 80 3.56 -0.93 -1.86
CA SER A 80 3.61 -2.31 -2.35
C SER A 80 4.51 -3.20 -1.48
N ALA A 81 5.57 -2.63 -0.92
CA ALA A 81 6.44 -3.33 0.02
C ALA A 81 5.69 -3.71 1.30
N PHE A 82 4.88 -2.81 1.85
CA PHE A 82 4.02 -3.11 3.00
C PHE A 82 2.92 -4.12 2.66
N PHE A 83 2.23 -3.96 1.53
CA PHE A 83 1.23 -4.93 1.09
C PHE A 83 1.83 -6.32 0.87
N SER A 84 3.04 -6.41 0.30
CA SER A 84 3.75 -7.68 0.14
C SER A 84 4.03 -8.38 1.46
N GLU A 85 4.46 -7.65 2.50
CA GLU A 85 4.71 -8.23 3.82
C GLU A 85 3.42 -8.68 4.52
N ILE A 86 2.36 -7.90 4.40
CA ILE A 86 1.04 -8.26 4.95
C ILE A 86 0.53 -9.55 4.27
N LEU A 87 0.58 -9.61 2.95
CA LEU A 87 0.17 -10.79 2.20
C LEU A 87 1.06 -12.00 2.48
N ARG A 88 2.38 -11.82 2.60
CA ARG A 88 3.33 -12.86 2.98
C ARG A 88 3.00 -13.46 4.35
N SER A 89 2.66 -12.61 5.33
CA SER A 89 2.19 -13.08 6.63
C SER A 89 0.91 -13.92 6.51
N GLY A 90 -0.02 -13.50 5.64
CA GLY A 90 -1.21 -14.28 5.32
C GLY A 90 -0.88 -15.63 4.68
N VAL A 91 0.06 -15.67 3.73
CA VAL A 91 0.54 -16.92 3.10
C VAL A 91 1.17 -17.86 4.12
N SER A 92 1.98 -17.32 5.04
CA SER A 92 2.61 -18.12 6.10
C SER A 92 1.61 -18.69 7.11
N ALA A 93 0.41 -18.14 7.19
CA ALA A 93 -0.67 -18.63 8.05
C ALA A 93 -1.47 -19.79 7.41
N VAL A 94 -1.27 -20.07 6.13
CA VAL A 94 -1.90 -21.23 5.46
C VAL A 94 -1.18 -22.51 5.89
N GLY A 95 -1.95 -23.48 6.37
CA GLY A 95 -1.40 -24.74 6.89
C GLY A 95 -0.62 -25.53 5.85
N HIS A 96 0.53 -26.08 6.25
CA HIS A 96 1.39 -26.89 5.38
C HIS A 96 0.66 -28.05 4.71
N GLY A 97 -0.30 -28.68 5.38
CA GLY A 97 -1.11 -29.76 4.81
C GLY A 97 -1.89 -29.36 3.55
N GLN A 98 -2.26 -28.09 3.40
CA GLN A 98 -2.91 -27.59 2.18
C GLN A 98 -1.94 -27.57 0.98
N LEU A 99 -0.68 -27.24 1.22
CA LEU A 99 0.36 -27.26 0.18
C LEU A 99 0.73 -28.71 -0.20
N GLU A 100 0.83 -29.60 0.79
CA GLU A 100 1.11 -31.02 0.56
C GLU A 100 -0.02 -31.70 -0.21
N ALA A 101 -1.27 -31.45 0.17
CA ALA A 101 -2.44 -31.96 -0.56
C ALA A 101 -2.48 -31.45 -2.01
N ALA A 102 -2.18 -30.17 -2.23
CA ALA A 102 -2.09 -29.61 -3.57
C ALA A 102 -1.00 -30.29 -4.44
N ARG A 103 0.17 -30.54 -3.84
CA ARG A 103 1.28 -31.26 -4.50
C ARG A 103 0.90 -32.70 -4.82
N SER A 104 0.22 -33.39 -3.93
CA SER A 104 -0.26 -34.77 -4.12
C SER A 104 -1.28 -34.87 -5.27
N LEU A 105 -2.06 -33.80 -5.51
CA LEU A 105 -2.97 -33.68 -6.64
C LEU A 105 -2.28 -33.26 -7.95
N GLY A 106 -0.96 -33.12 -7.96
CA GLY A 106 -0.18 -32.72 -9.14
C GLY A 106 -0.36 -31.23 -9.53
N LEU A 107 -0.84 -30.38 -8.62
CA LEU A 107 -0.99 -28.95 -8.91
C LEU A 107 0.37 -28.26 -8.96
N GLY A 108 0.64 -27.56 -10.07
CA GLY A 108 1.83 -26.72 -10.18
C GLY A 108 1.77 -25.50 -9.25
N THR A 109 2.92 -24.92 -8.92
CA THR A 109 3.10 -23.83 -7.94
C THR A 109 2.14 -22.65 -8.16
N PHE A 110 1.99 -22.18 -9.40
CA PHE A 110 1.09 -21.08 -9.71
C PHE A 110 -0.40 -21.41 -9.44
N LYS A 111 -0.83 -22.62 -9.84
CA LYS A 111 -2.22 -23.08 -9.57
C LYS A 111 -2.47 -23.23 -8.09
N THR A 112 -1.52 -23.80 -7.35
CA THR A 112 -1.56 -23.92 -5.88
C THR A 112 -1.69 -22.55 -5.24
N PHE A 113 -0.87 -21.58 -5.64
CA PHE A 113 -0.96 -20.22 -5.11
C PHE A 113 -2.34 -19.61 -5.41
N ARG A 114 -2.77 -19.61 -6.67
CA ARG A 114 -3.99 -18.92 -7.11
C ARG A 114 -5.25 -19.52 -6.51
N LEU A 115 -5.35 -20.86 -6.47
CA LEU A 115 -6.61 -21.56 -6.15
C LEU A 115 -6.74 -21.91 -4.67
N ILE A 116 -5.62 -22.12 -3.97
CA ILE A 116 -5.62 -22.63 -2.60
C ILE A 116 -5.06 -21.61 -1.62
N VAL A 117 -3.83 -21.15 -1.87
CA VAL A 117 -3.10 -20.34 -0.89
C VAL A 117 -3.60 -18.90 -0.87
N PHE A 118 -3.68 -18.22 -2.03
CA PHE A 118 -4.03 -16.82 -2.11
C PHE A 118 -5.42 -16.49 -1.54
N PRO A 119 -6.50 -17.27 -1.82
CA PRO A 119 -7.81 -16.98 -1.25
C PRO A 119 -7.83 -17.06 0.29
N GLN A 120 -7.09 -18.01 0.86
CA GLN A 120 -6.99 -18.19 2.31
C GLN A 120 -6.08 -17.10 2.93
N ALA A 121 -4.91 -16.86 2.34
CA ALA A 121 -3.98 -15.83 2.74
C ALA A 121 -4.63 -14.42 2.69
N PHE A 122 -5.40 -14.15 1.64
CA PHE A 122 -6.10 -12.88 1.48
C PHE A 122 -7.13 -12.64 2.57
N LYS A 123 -7.94 -13.66 2.91
CA LYS A 123 -8.89 -13.56 4.04
C LYS A 123 -8.17 -13.23 5.35
N THR A 124 -7.04 -13.89 5.63
CA THR A 124 -6.24 -13.64 6.83
C THR A 124 -5.58 -12.26 6.82
N ALA A 125 -5.18 -11.78 5.64
CA ALA A 125 -4.52 -10.50 5.44
C ALA A 125 -5.49 -9.30 5.38
N MET A 126 -6.80 -9.54 5.15
CA MET A 126 -7.80 -8.46 4.97
C MET A 126 -7.79 -7.39 6.07
N PRO A 127 -7.77 -7.74 7.37
CA PRO A 127 -7.75 -6.71 8.41
C PRO A 127 -6.54 -5.76 8.28
N PRO A 128 -5.28 -6.22 8.28
CA PRO A 128 -4.14 -5.33 8.14
C PRO A 128 -4.07 -4.66 6.75
N LEU A 129 -4.62 -5.25 5.68
CA LEU A 129 -4.72 -4.60 4.37
C LEU A 129 -5.61 -3.36 4.40
N THR A 130 -6.75 -3.41 5.12
CA THR A 130 -7.62 -2.24 5.28
C THR A 130 -6.93 -1.12 6.07
N GLY A 131 -6.18 -1.47 7.11
CA GLY A 131 -5.34 -0.52 7.84
C GLY A 131 -4.28 0.14 6.95
N GLN A 132 -3.62 -0.66 6.10
CA GLN A 132 -2.61 -0.15 5.17
C GLN A 132 -3.21 0.76 4.09
N PHE A 133 -4.42 0.48 3.62
CA PHE A 133 -5.16 1.38 2.74
C PHE A 133 -5.40 2.75 3.38
N VAL A 134 -5.85 2.78 4.63
CA VAL A 134 -6.04 4.04 5.37
C VAL A 134 -4.71 4.77 5.59
N ALA A 135 -3.62 4.04 5.85
CA ALA A 135 -2.28 4.61 5.97
C ALA A 135 -1.84 5.29 4.67
N LEU A 136 -2.02 4.64 3.52
CA LEU A 136 -1.70 5.20 2.21
C LEU A 136 -2.51 6.48 1.95
N LEU A 137 -3.81 6.50 2.25
CA LEU A 137 -4.64 7.69 2.09
C LEU A 137 -4.16 8.86 2.96
N LYS A 138 -3.63 8.61 4.16
CA LYS A 138 -3.00 9.66 4.97
C LYS A 138 -1.70 10.15 4.34
N GLU A 139 -0.93 9.26 3.74
CA GLU A 139 0.35 9.61 3.12
C GLU A 139 0.23 10.34 1.79
N THR A 140 -0.96 10.44 1.17
CA THR A 140 -1.15 11.30 0.00
C THR A 140 -0.79 12.77 0.29
N VAL A 141 -0.88 13.20 1.54
CA VAL A 141 -0.47 14.53 2.00
C VAL A 141 1.00 14.85 1.65
N ILE A 142 1.86 13.83 1.59
CA ILE A 142 3.28 13.99 1.25
C ILE A 142 3.45 14.51 -0.20
N CYS A 143 2.51 14.20 -1.06
CA CYS A 143 2.51 14.66 -2.45
C CYS A 143 2.40 16.20 -2.59
N SER A 144 1.95 16.90 -1.53
CA SER A 144 1.93 18.37 -1.48
C SER A 144 3.32 18.98 -1.63
N VAL A 145 4.37 18.29 -1.18
CA VAL A 145 5.77 18.75 -1.22
C VAL A 145 6.26 18.94 -2.65
N VAL A 146 5.85 18.09 -3.57
CA VAL A 146 6.20 18.21 -4.99
C VAL A 146 5.21 19.07 -5.77
N GLY A 147 4.17 19.60 -5.11
CA GLY A 147 3.22 20.53 -5.70
C GLY A 147 1.93 19.91 -6.24
N ILE A 148 1.64 18.65 -5.93
CA ILE A 148 0.36 18.02 -6.30
C ILE A 148 -0.78 18.76 -5.58
N PRO A 149 -1.83 19.23 -6.33
CA PRO A 149 -2.95 20.00 -5.77
C PRO A 149 -3.89 19.05 -5.00
N GLU A 150 -3.46 18.68 -3.80
CA GLU A 150 -4.24 17.90 -2.84
C GLU A 150 -4.75 18.82 -1.71
N LEU A 151 -5.55 18.29 -0.80
CA LEU A 151 -6.28 19.09 0.19
C LEU A 151 -5.39 20.01 1.06
N LEU A 152 -4.24 19.50 1.52
CA LEU A 152 -3.30 20.32 2.31
C LEU A 152 -2.62 21.38 1.44
N ARG A 153 -2.23 21.02 0.20
CA ARG A 153 -1.57 21.95 -0.72
C ARG A 153 -2.46 23.16 -1.01
N GLU A 154 -3.74 22.93 -1.34
CA GLU A 154 -4.69 24.00 -1.59
C GLU A 154 -4.90 24.89 -0.36
N ALA A 155 -4.99 24.29 0.83
CA ALA A 155 -5.11 25.04 2.07
C ALA A 155 -3.86 25.91 2.35
N LEU A 156 -2.65 25.40 2.08
CA LEU A 156 -1.39 26.16 2.22
C LEU A 156 -1.31 27.32 1.24
N VAL A 157 -1.75 27.14 -0.02
CA VAL A 157 -1.80 28.20 -1.01
C VAL A 157 -2.74 29.32 -0.56
N VAL A 158 -3.95 29.00 -0.14
CA VAL A 158 -4.90 30.03 0.35
C VAL A 158 -4.38 30.70 1.63
N GLN A 159 -3.81 29.93 2.55
CA GLN A 159 -3.21 30.45 3.77
C GLN A 159 -2.07 31.44 3.48
N SER A 160 -1.24 31.18 2.47
CA SER A 160 -0.12 32.08 2.11
C SER A 160 -0.60 33.43 1.56
N TRP A 161 -1.77 33.44 0.88
CA TRP A 161 -2.34 34.68 0.32
C TRP A 161 -3.12 35.49 1.36
N THR A 162 -3.78 34.79 2.30
CA THR A 162 -4.66 35.45 3.28
C THR A 162 -3.97 35.73 4.61
N ALA A 163 -2.77 35.20 4.84
CA ALA A 163 -2.06 35.18 6.13
C ALA A 163 -2.95 34.73 7.31
N ASN A 164 -3.91 33.83 7.02
CA ASN A 164 -4.92 33.36 7.95
C ASN A 164 -4.88 31.83 8.06
N PRO A 165 -4.85 31.22 9.27
CA PRO A 165 -4.79 29.77 9.46
C PRO A 165 -6.11 29.04 9.17
N THR A 166 -7.22 29.75 8.96
CA THR A 166 -8.56 29.15 8.73
C THR A 166 -8.57 28.08 7.63
N PRO A 167 -7.90 28.24 6.45
CA PRO A 167 -7.86 27.18 5.44
C PRO A 167 -7.25 25.87 5.93
N LEU A 168 -6.25 25.91 6.83
CA LEU A 168 -5.65 24.71 7.42
C LEU A 168 -6.62 24.00 8.36
N ILE A 169 -7.44 24.76 9.11
CA ILE A 169 -8.49 24.19 9.97
C ILE A 169 -9.52 23.47 9.10
N ILE A 170 -9.95 24.09 7.99
CA ILE A 170 -10.91 23.50 7.04
C ILE A 170 -10.33 22.20 6.44
N ALA A 171 -9.06 22.21 6.02
CA ALA A 171 -8.40 21.02 5.50
C ALA A 171 -8.33 19.91 6.58
N THR A 172 -8.02 20.27 7.82
CA THR A 172 -7.99 19.32 8.94
C THR A 172 -9.37 18.68 9.16
N ILE A 173 -10.44 19.47 9.14
CA ILE A 173 -11.82 18.95 9.24
C ILE A 173 -12.12 18.04 8.05
N GLY A 174 -11.72 18.41 6.84
CA GLY A 174 -11.87 17.58 5.64
C GLY A 174 -11.19 16.22 5.77
N TYR A 175 -9.94 16.18 6.25
CA TYR A 175 -9.24 14.91 6.54
C TYR A 175 -9.94 14.10 7.64
N LEU A 176 -10.41 14.73 8.71
CA LEU A 176 -11.14 14.02 9.77
C LEU A 176 -12.43 13.39 9.24
N LEU A 177 -13.22 14.15 8.47
CA LEU A 177 -14.45 13.64 7.86
C LEU A 177 -14.20 12.47 6.90
N LEU A 178 -13.08 12.48 6.18
CA LEU A 178 -12.70 11.42 5.27
C LEU A 178 -12.13 10.18 5.99
N LEU A 179 -11.17 10.41 6.89
CA LEU A 179 -10.35 9.32 7.44
C LEU A 179 -10.95 8.66 8.68
N VAL A 180 -11.74 9.38 9.49
CA VAL A 180 -12.37 8.78 10.70
C VAL A 180 -13.34 7.66 10.34
N PRO A 181 -14.26 7.81 9.37
CA PRO A 181 -15.14 6.72 8.95
C PRO A 181 -14.35 5.51 8.42
N LEU A 182 -13.32 5.76 7.58
CA LEU A 182 -12.48 4.70 7.03
C LEU A 182 -11.69 3.95 8.12
N THR A 183 -11.14 4.68 9.08
CA THR A 183 -10.43 4.07 10.21
C THR A 183 -11.37 3.24 11.10
N ARG A 184 -12.60 3.72 11.33
CA ARG A 184 -13.62 2.95 12.08
C ARG A 184 -14.03 1.69 11.33
N LEU A 185 -14.21 1.79 10.01
CA LEU A 185 -14.53 0.64 9.15
C LEU A 185 -13.40 -0.40 9.19
N SER A 186 -12.14 0.04 9.04
CA SER A 186 -10.95 -0.84 9.15
C SER A 186 -10.95 -1.59 10.48
N ARG A 187 -11.14 -0.87 11.60
CA ARG A 187 -11.18 -1.48 12.93
C ARG A 187 -12.35 -2.46 13.09
N TYR A 188 -13.53 -2.12 12.57
CA TYR A 188 -14.68 -3.01 12.59
C TYR A 188 -14.39 -4.34 11.86
N LEU A 189 -13.77 -4.26 10.69
CA LEU A 189 -13.36 -5.44 9.92
C LEU A 189 -12.30 -6.27 10.66
N GLU A 190 -11.34 -5.62 11.30
CA GLU A 190 -10.33 -6.30 12.14
C GLU A 190 -10.96 -7.12 13.26
N VAL A 191 -11.84 -6.50 14.05
CA VAL A 191 -12.50 -7.17 15.18
C VAL A 191 -13.35 -8.32 14.68
N ARG A 192 -14.18 -8.13 13.67
CA ARG A 192 -15.07 -9.16 13.15
C ARG A 192 -14.33 -10.37 12.58
N MET A 193 -13.20 -10.15 11.90
CA MET A 193 -12.41 -11.21 11.29
C MET A 193 -11.49 -11.92 12.29
N SER A 194 -11.03 -11.25 13.35
CA SER A 194 -10.25 -11.86 14.41
C SER A 194 -11.09 -12.82 15.27
N THR A 195 -12.37 -12.48 15.52
CA THR A 195 -13.28 -13.34 16.29
C THR A 195 -13.58 -14.66 15.57
N VAL A 196 -13.70 -14.62 14.23
CA VAL A 196 -13.89 -15.85 13.43
C VAL A 196 -12.68 -16.78 13.50
N ARG A 197 -11.46 -16.23 13.68
CA ARG A 197 -10.22 -17.03 13.78
C ARG A 197 -10.07 -17.76 15.12
N GLN A 198 -10.69 -17.27 16.19
CA GLN A 198 -10.66 -17.92 17.53
C GLN A 198 -11.73 -19.02 17.68
N ALA A 199 -12.69 -19.08 16.75
CA ALA A 199 -13.81 -20.03 16.79
C ALA A 199 -13.59 -21.26 15.87
N CYS A 200 -12.50 -21.34 15.12
CA CYS A 200 -12.06 -22.47 14.32
C CYS A 200 -10.75 -23.05 14.85
#